data_bb05d68df9157b816e8c4a80454340e8
#
_entry.id   bb05d68df9157b816e8c4a80454340e8
#
_cell.length_a   1.000
_cell.length_b   1.000
_cell.length_c   1.000
_cell.angle_alpha   90.00
_cell.angle_beta   90.00
_cell.angle_gamma   90.00
#
_symmetry.space_group_name_H-M   'P 1'
#
loop_
_entity.id
_entity.type
_entity.pdbx_description
1 polymer ?
#
loop_
_entity_poly.entity_id
_entity_poly.type
_entity_poly.pdbx_seq_one_letter_code
_entity_poly.pdbx_strand_id
1 'polypeptide(L)'
;MEYGIFITERMQPMASKSKSIIGGMTVLGIAGIICKLVGVLFSIPLTYVIGAHGQGIYNAVFPTYNLLLTISSAGLPVAVSRMVSSALAKDDPHSAKHVFRVALLLLTTLGCLAAIIMLAGSGMLAARVNQPDSKIGFQVIAPCVAVVCMMSAFRGFIQGQQDMVPTAISQLIEQVGKVFLALPMAYIGNQMGGVAMGAAGALLGTTIVEGIALLYMILLYFRRRSRFDAIPQLA
;
A
#
# COMPACT_ATOMS: atom_id res chain seq x y z
N MET A 1 -43.34 32.36 -5.89
CA MET A 1 -43.38 30.93 -5.51
C MET A 1 -42.38 30.07 -6.31
N GLU A 2 -41.60 30.64 -7.24
CA GLU A 2 -40.66 29.88 -8.10
C GLU A 2 -39.22 29.75 -7.53
N TYR A 3 -38.82 30.54 -6.57
CA TYR A 3 -37.45 30.48 -5.98
C TYR A 3 -37.20 29.27 -5.08
N GLY A 4 -38.25 28.62 -4.57
CA GLY A 4 -38.13 27.46 -3.68
C GLY A 4 -37.76 26.14 -4.36
N ILE A 5 -38.14 25.99 -5.64
CA ILE A 5 -37.96 24.74 -6.40
C ILE A 5 -36.51 24.60 -6.89
N PHE A 6 -35.87 25.71 -7.28
CA PHE A 6 -34.48 25.70 -7.76
C PHE A 6 -33.43 25.35 -6.71
N ILE A 7 -33.70 25.60 -5.42
CA ILE A 7 -32.77 25.28 -4.32
C ILE A 7 -32.86 23.79 -3.97
N THR A 8 -34.04 23.19 -4.08
CA THR A 8 -34.25 21.78 -3.69
C THR A 8 -33.63 20.80 -4.70
N GLU A 9 -33.59 21.16 -5.97
CA GLU A 9 -32.98 20.30 -7.03
C GLU A 9 -31.46 20.27 -7.01
N ARG A 10 -30.80 21.36 -6.57
CA ARG A 10 -29.34 21.38 -6.40
C ARG A 10 -28.83 20.71 -5.13
N MET A 11 -29.66 20.54 -4.12
CA MET A 11 -29.26 19.95 -2.84
C MET A 11 -29.30 18.41 -2.85
N GLN A 12 -30.12 17.79 -3.68
CA GLN A 12 -30.22 16.32 -3.76
C GLN A 12 -28.93 15.62 -4.22
N PRO A 13 -28.18 16.08 -5.25
CA PRO A 13 -26.94 15.41 -5.65
C PRO A 13 -25.80 15.57 -4.64
N MET A 14 -25.79 16.66 -3.85
CA MET A 14 -24.74 16.87 -2.83
C MET A 14 -24.92 15.96 -1.60
N ALA A 15 -26.13 15.74 -1.15
CA ALA A 15 -26.43 14.88 0.01
C ALA A 15 -26.17 13.38 -0.33
N SER A 16 -26.46 12.94 -1.55
CA SER A 16 -26.18 11.59 -2.03
C SER A 16 -24.65 11.35 -2.16
N LYS A 17 -23.93 12.34 -2.70
CA LYS A 17 -22.46 12.29 -2.86
C LYS A 17 -21.74 12.30 -1.51
N SER A 18 -22.22 13.08 -0.54
CA SER A 18 -21.69 13.13 0.82
C SER A 18 -21.87 11.78 1.55
N LYS A 19 -23.02 11.13 1.45
CA LYS A 19 -23.26 9.79 2.02
C LYS A 19 -22.32 8.72 1.43
N SER A 20 -22.04 8.79 0.13
CA SER A 20 -21.09 7.87 -0.54
C SER A 20 -19.66 8.06 -0.04
N ILE A 21 -19.20 9.30 0.18
CA ILE A 21 -17.85 9.60 0.69
C ILE A 21 -17.70 9.12 2.13
N ILE A 22 -18.67 9.42 3.00
CA ILE A 22 -18.65 8.99 4.40
C ILE A 22 -18.64 7.46 4.49
N GLY A 23 -19.46 6.78 3.67
CA GLY A 23 -19.48 5.32 3.59
C GLY A 23 -18.11 4.75 3.16
N GLY A 24 -17.46 5.34 2.16
CA GLY A 24 -16.14 4.92 1.70
C GLY A 24 -15.05 5.11 2.78
N MET A 25 -15.06 6.23 3.48
CA MET A 25 -14.12 6.49 4.59
C MET A 25 -14.33 5.51 5.75
N THR A 26 -15.59 5.18 6.07
CA THR A 26 -15.92 4.19 7.10
C THR A 26 -15.41 2.80 6.74
N VAL A 27 -15.59 2.37 5.48
CA VAL A 27 -15.06 1.09 4.97
C VAL A 27 -13.55 1.03 5.09
N LEU A 28 -12.84 2.10 4.71
CA LEU A 28 -11.39 2.17 4.82
C LEU A 28 -10.93 2.16 6.30
N GLY A 29 -11.65 2.84 7.18
CA GLY A 29 -11.36 2.85 8.61
C GLY A 29 -11.54 1.47 9.26
N ILE A 30 -12.66 0.78 8.96
CA ILE A 30 -12.93 -0.58 9.44
C ILE A 30 -11.88 -1.55 8.89
N ALA A 31 -11.57 -1.48 7.60
CA ALA A 31 -10.52 -2.30 6.99
C ALA A 31 -9.17 -2.09 7.68
N GLY A 32 -8.81 -0.83 7.99
CA GLY A 32 -7.59 -0.50 8.72
C GLY A 32 -7.53 -1.12 10.13
N ILE A 33 -8.65 -1.15 10.87
CA ILE A 33 -8.73 -1.80 12.18
C ILE A 33 -8.56 -3.32 12.03
N ILE A 34 -9.27 -3.94 11.11
CA ILE A 34 -9.16 -5.38 10.82
C ILE A 34 -7.71 -5.73 10.44
N CYS A 35 -7.08 -4.94 9.57
CA CYS A 35 -5.69 -5.13 9.17
C CYS A 35 -4.72 -5.08 10.36
N LYS A 36 -4.91 -4.18 11.30
CA LYS A 36 -4.08 -4.11 12.51
C LYS A 36 -4.27 -5.33 13.39
N LEU A 37 -5.51 -5.79 13.58
CA LEU A 37 -5.80 -7.00 14.36
C LEU A 37 -5.17 -8.25 13.72
N VAL A 38 -5.30 -8.41 12.40
CA VAL A 38 -4.67 -9.52 11.67
C VAL A 38 -3.14 -9.44 11.77
N GLY A 39 -2.56 -8.23 11.70
CA GLY A 39 -1.11 -8.03 11.85
C GLY A 39 -0.59 -8.45 13.23
N VAL A 40 -1.33 -8.15 14.31
CA VAL A 40 -0.99 -8.60 15.67
C VAL A 40 -1.14 -10.12 15.77
N LEU A 41 -2.25 -10.67 15.27
CA LEU A 41 -2.48 -12.13 15.26
C LEU A 41 -1.44 -12.90 14.44
N PHE A 42 -0.89 -12.31 13.40
CA PHE A 42 0.19 -12.88 12.59
C PHE A 42 1.49 -13.09 13.39
N SER A 43 1.80 -12.18 14.33
CA SER A 43 3.03 -12.28 15.14
C SER A 43 3.07 -13.53 16.02
N ILE A 44 1.92 -14.02 16.48
CA ILE A 44 1.84 -15.19 17.35
C ILE A 44 2.32 -16.47 16.63
N PRO A 45 1.70 -16.90 15.50
CA PRO A 45 2.16 -18.10 14.80
C PRO A 45 3.58 -17.91 14.20
N LEU A 46 3.95 -16.69 13.81
CA LEU A 46 5.32 -16.43 13.36
C LEU A 46 6.33 -16.76 14.45
N THR A 47 6.10 -16.31 15.70
CA THR A 47 6.97 -16.64 16.83
C THR A 47 7.05 -18.13 17.09
N TYR A 48 5.98 -18.89 16.91
CA TYR A 48 6.01 -20.36 17.02
C TYR A 48 6.88 -21.00 15.95
N VAL A 49 6.88 -20.45 14.73
CA VAL A 49 7.63 -20.99 13.59
C VAL A 49 9.13 -20.70 13.68
N ILE A 50 9.51 -19.44 13.97
CA ILE A 50 10.90 -18.99 13.93
C ILE A 50 11.54 -18.80 15.33
N GLY A 51 10.75 -18.99 16.38
CA GLY A 51 11.21 -18.81 17.76
C GLY A 51 11.43 -17.34 18.14
N ALA A 52 11.79 -17.10 19.43
CA ALA A 52 12.00 -15.76 19.95
C ALA A 52 13.18 -15.04 19.27
N HIS A 53 14.25 -15.76 18.92
CA HIS A 53 15.41 -15.20 18.25
C HIS A 53 15.06 -14.73 16.82
N GLY A 54 14.35 -15.55 16.05
CA GLY A 54 13.89 -15.18 14.70
C GLY A 54 12.90 -14.02 14.72
N GLN A 55 12.01 -13.97 15.70
CA GLN A 55 11.13 -12.83 15.93
C GLN A 55 11.94 -11.55 16.25
N GLY A 56 13.06 -11.67 16.98
CA GLY A 56 14.00 -10.58 17.22
C GLY A 56 14.60 -10.04 15.90
N ILE A 57 15.05 -10.94 15.01
CA ILE A 57 15.57 -10.58 13.68
C ILE A 57 14.49 -9.88 12.85
N TYR A 58 13.28 -10.46 12.79
CA TYR A 58 12.14 -9.86 12.08
C TYR A 58 11.81 -8.45 12.61
N ASN A 59 11.76 -8.31 13.94
CA ASN A 59 11.47 -7.04 14.60
C ASN A 59 12.60 -6.01 14.48
N ALA A 60 13.82 -6.41 14.19
CA ALA A 60 14.92 -5.49 13.87
C ALA A 60 14.80 -4.90 12.46
N VAL A 61 14.31 -5.69 11.49
CA VAL A 61 14.19 -5.30 10.08
C VAL A 61 12.92 -4.47 9.83
N PHE A 62 11.79 -4.92 10.34
CA PHE A 62 10.48 -4.38 9.99
C PHE A 62 10.28 -2.89 10.35
N PRO A 63 10.72 -2.37 11.53
CA PRO A 63 10.66 -0.94 11.84
C PRO A 63 11.53 -0.07 10.93
N THR A 64 12.70 -0.55 10.55
CA THR A 64 13.62 0.16 9.65
C THR A 64 12.99 0.27 8.24
N TYR A 65 12.40 -0.82 7.74
CA TYR A 65 11.62 -0.84 6.52
C TYR A 65 10.46 0.17 6.58
N ASN A 66 9.66 0.17 7.66
CA ASN A 66 8.55 1.09 7.83
C ASN A 66 9.00 2.56 7.89
N LEU A 67 10.15 2.83 8.49
CA LEU A 67 10.72 4.18 8.54
C LEU A 67 11.08 4.66 7.13
N LEU A 68 11.79 3.85 6.35
CA LEU A 68 12.13 4.19 4.96
C LEU A 68 10.87 4.35 4.10
N LEU A 69 9.89 3.48 4.28
CA LEU A 69 8.60 3.57 3.60
C LEU A 69 7.89 4.88 3.93
N THR A 70 7.84 5.24 5.22
CA THR A 70 7.21 6.49 5.66
C THR A 70 7.89 7.71 5.05
N ILE A 71 9.21 7.77 5.08
CA ILE A 71 9.98 8.87 4.46
C ILE A 71 9.71 8.94 2.96
N SER A 72 9.67 7.80 2.27
CA SER A 72 9.52 7.74 0.81
C SER A 72 8.08 7.99 0.33
N SER A 73 7.07 7.75 1.17
CA SER A 73 5.65 7.82 0.77
C SER A 73 4.78 8.71 1.64
N ALA A 74 5.35 9.37 2.69
CA ALA A 74 4.57 10.17 3.64
C ALA A 74 3.84 11.32 2.94
N GLY A 75 2.52 11.33 3.07
CA GLY A 75 1.66 12.40 2.56
C GLY A 75 1.43 12.40 1.04
N LEU A 76 2.27 11.73 0.25
CA LEU A 76 2.15 11.73 -1.22
C LEU A 76 0.85 11.11 -1.73
N PRO A 77 0.36 9.96 -1.22
CA PRO A 77 -0.94 9.42 -1.64
C PRO A 77 -2.10 10.38 -1.37
N VAL A 78 -2.05 11.10 -0.24
CA VAL A 78 -3.07 12.09 0.12
C VAL A 78 -3.00 13.31 -0.81
N ALA A 79 -1.79 13.78 -1.14
CA ALA A 79 -1.60 14.87 -2.09
C ALA A 79 -2.11 14.49 -3.49
N VAL A 80 -1.75 13.29 -3.98
CA VAL A 80 -2.25 12.75 -5.26
C VAL A 80 -3.78 12.66 -5.25
N SER A 81 -4.38 12.13 -4.19
CA SER A 81 -5.82 12.02 -4.05
C SER A 81 -6.51 13.38 -4.12
N ARG A 82 -5.98 14.41 -3.44
CA ARG A 82 -6.51 15.78 -3.49
C ARG A 82 -6.40 16.40 -4.87
N MET A 83 -5.24 16.27 -5.53
CA MET A 83 -5.02 16.82 -6.86
C MET A 83 -5.92 16.15 -7.91
N VAL A 84 -6.05 14.82 -7.87
CA VAL A 84 -6.95 14.06 -8.74
C VAL A 84 -8.40 14.45 -8.51
N SER A 85 -8.84 14.52 -7.24
CA SER A 85 -10.20 14.94 -6.90
C SER A 85 -10.50 16.37 -7.36
N SER A 86 -9.54 17.29 -7.23
CA SER A 86 -9.67 18.67 -7.71
C SER A 86 -9.76 18.77 -9.23
N ALA A 87 -8.97 17.98 -9.96
CA ALA A 87 -9.03 17.93 -11.43
C ALA A 87 -10.37 17.37 -11.91
N LEU A 88 -10.85 16.29 -11.30
CA LEU A 88 -12.15 15.70 -11.65
C LEU A 88 -13.34 16.62 -11.28
N ALA A 89 -13.22 17.43 -10.23
CA ALA A 89 -14.23 18.43 -9.88
C ALA A 89 -14.34 19.57 -10.91
N LYS A 90 -13.30 19.74 -11.74
CA LYS A 90 -13.27 20.72 -12.85
C LYS A 90 -13.59 20.09 -14.21
N ASP A 91 -14.09 18.84 -14.21
CA ASP A 91 -14.34 18.03 -15.41
C ASP A 91 -13.11 17.89 -16.32
N ASP A 92 -11.90 17.86 -15.73
CA ASP A 92 -10.62 17.68 -16.44
C ASP A 92 -9.98 16.32 -16.15
N PRO A 93 -10.42 15.24 -16.84
CA PRO A 93 -9.84 13.90 -16.67
C PRO A 93 -8.41 13.81 -17.21
N HIS A 94 -8.00 14.71 -18.12
CA HIS A 94 -6.66 14.72 -18.67
C HIS A 94 -5.64 15.15 -17.61
N SER A 95 -5.92 16.22 -16.89
CA SER A 95 -5.10 16.67 -15.75
C SER A 95 -5.05 15.63 -14.64
N ALA A 96 -6.15 14.93 -14.34
CA ALA A 96 -6.15 13.84 -13.37
C ALA A 96 -5.20 12.69 -13.77
N LYS A 97 -5.19 12.30 -15.05
CA LYS A 97 -4.25 11.29 -15.58
C LYS A 97 -2.80 11.80 -15.57
N HIS A 98 -2.58 13.07 -15.85
CA HIS A 98 -1.24 13.68 -15.80
C HIS A 98 -0.67 13.64 -14.37
N VAL A 99 -1.45 14.07 -13.38
CA VAL A 99 -1.11 13.99 -11.96
C VAL A 99 -0.74 12.56 -11.57
N PHE A 100 -1.53 11.57 -11.99
CA PHE A 100 -1.23 10.16 -11.70
C PHE A 100 0.09 9.71 -12.30
N ARG A 101 0.39 10.04 -13.58
CA ARG A 101 1.64 9.65 -14.24
C ARG A 101 2.86 10.25 -13.54
N VAL A 102 2.80 11.54 -13.21
CA VAL A 102 3.87 12.24 -12.49
C VAL A 102 4.07 11.63 -11.11
N ALA A 103 2.99 11.39 -10.37
CA ALA A 103 3.04 10.75 -9.07
C ALA A 103 3.60 9.32 -9.13
N LEU A 104 3.19 8.52 -10.12
CA LEU A 104 3.67 7.16 -10.32
C LEU A 104 5.19 7.17 -10.59
N LEU A 105 5.65 8.04 -11.48
CA LEU A 105 7.07 8.16 -11.79
C LEU A 105 7.87 8.61 -10.57
N LEU A 106 7.42 9.64 -9.87
CA LEU A 106 8.09 10.17 -8.69
C LEU A 106 8.15 9.14 -7.56
N LEU A 107 7.03 8.48 -7.23
CA LEU A 107 6.98 7.49 -6.17
C LEU A 107 7.77 6.23 -6.53
N THR A 108 7.76 5.81 -7.80
CA THR A 108 8.57 4.68 -8.25
C THR A 108 10.06 5.00 -8.16
N THR A 109 10.49 6.18 -8.60
CA THR A 109 11.91 6.58 -8.51
C THR A 109 12.38 6.70 -7.06
N LEU A 110 11.59 7.33 -6.18
CA LEU A 110 11.91 7.42 -4.75
C LEU A 110 11.95 6.04 -4.08
N GLY A 111 10.97 5.17 -4.40
CA GLY A 111 10.91 3.82 -3.87
C GLY A 111 12.08 2.96 -4.34
N CYS A 112 12.47 3.03 -5.62
CA CYS A 112 13.63 2.34 -6.16
C CYS A 112 14.93 2.86 -5.52
N LEU A 113 15.08 4.18 -5.34
CA LEU A 113 16.24 4.76 -4.67
C LEU A 113 16.34 4.27 -3.22
N ALA A 114 15.25 4.29 -2.47
CA ALA A 114 15.20 3.78 -1.10
C ALA A 114 15.51 2.29 -1.03
N ALA A 115 15.00 1.48 -1.98
CA ALA A 115 15.31 0.07 -2.08
C ALA A 115 16.80 -0.19 -2.35
N ILE A 116 17.41 0.57 -3.26
CA ILE A 116 18.85 0.49 -3.56
C ILE A 116 19.69 0.86 -2.34
N ILE A 117 19.33 1.95 -1.64
CA ILE A 117 20.01 2.37 -0.41
C ILE A 117 19.92 1.28 0.65
N MET A 118 18.75 0.65 0.81
CA MET A 118 18.54 -0.42 1.77
C MET A 118 19.32 -1.69 1.40
N LEU A 119 19.36 -2.06 0.11
CA LEU A 119 20.15 -3.20 -0.39
C LEU A 119 21.65 -2.97 -0.17
N ALA A 120 22.18 -1.84 -0.62
CA ALA A 120 23.59 -1.49 -0.49
C ALA A 120 24.01 -1.32 0.97
N GLY A 121 23.13 -0.72 1.79
CA GLY A 121 23.35 -0.47 3.21
C GLY A 121 22.99 -1.63 4.14
N SER A 122 22.55 -2.78 3.62
CA SER A 122 22.02 -3.90 4.43
C SER A 122 22.98 -4.37 5.53
N GLY A 123 24.28 -4.42 5.26
CA GLY A 123 25.29 -4.77 6.24
C GLY A 123 25.46 -3.73 7.35
N MET A 124 25.44 -2.44 6.99
CA MET A 124 25.50 -1.34 7.95
C MET A 124 24.24 -1.28 8.81
N LEU A 125 23.06 -1.50 8.22
CA LEU A 125 21.78 -1.54 8.93
C LEU A 125 21.77 -2.70 9.94
N ALA A 126 22.22 -3.89 9.53
CA ALA A 126 22.33 -5.05 10.42
C ALA A 126 23.26 -4.79 11.59
N ALA A 127 24.40 -4.13 11.36
CA ALA A 127 25.33 -3.73 12.43
C ALA A 127 24.69 -2.68 13.37
N ARG A 128 23.95 -1.72 12.85
CA ARG A 128 23.27 -0.68 13.65
C ARG A 128 22.19 -1.24 14.58
N VAL A 129 21.49 -2.28 14.17
CA VAL A 129 20.48 -2.95 15.00
C VAL A 129 21.08 -4.05 15.89
N ASN A 130 22.41 -4.20 15.93
CA ASN A 130 23.13 -5.23 16.68
C ASN A 130 22.64 -6.67 16.39
N GLN A 131 22.21 -6.92 15.15
CA GLN A 131 21.69 -8.20 14.68
C GLN A 131 22.31 -8.55 13.32
N PRO A 132 23.54 -9.12 13.27
CA PRO A 132 24.22 -9.47 12.01
C PRO A 132 23.37 -10.37 11.09
N ASP A 133 22.60 -11.28 11.69
CA ASP A 133 21.72 -12.23 11.01
C ASP A 133 20.57 -11.55 10.27
N SER A 134 20.26 -10.29 10.58
CA SER A 134 19.21 -9.52 9.92
C SER A 134 19.61 -9.03 8.52
N LYS A 135 20.88 -9.12 8.11
CA LYS A 135 21.39 -8.66 6.80
C LYS A 135 20.57 -9.23 5.64
N ILE A 136 20.32 -10.53 5.63
CA ILE A 136 19.52 -11.21 4.59
C ILE A 136 18.09 -10.68 4.61
N GLY A 137 17.53 -10.47 5.80
CA GLY A 137 16.20 -9.88 5.96
C GLY A 137 16.09 -8.50 5.31
N PHE A 138 17.08 -7.61 5.52
CA PHE A 138 17.14 -6.30 4.87
C PHE A 138 17.22 -6.40 3.34
N GLN A 139 18.00 -7.35 2.82
CA GLN A 139 18.13 -7.56 1.38
C GLN A 139 16.83 -8.04 0.73
N VAL A 140 16.13 -8.95 1.40
CA VAL A 140 14.90 -9.56 0.87
C VAL A 140 13.71 -8.61 0.92
N ILE A 141 13.63 -7.73 1.95
CA ILE A 141 12.53 -6.77 2.06
C ILE A 141 12.78 -5.48 1.27
N ALA A 142 14.01 -5.19 0.85
CA ALA A 142 14.32 -3.96 0.14
C ALA A 142 13.46 -3.72 -1.12
N PRO A 143 13.22 -4.69 -2.02
CA PRO A 143 12.33 -4.51 -3.17
C PRO A 143 10.90 -4.13 -2.78
N CYS A 144 10.44 -4.56 -1.60
CA CYS A 144 9.11 -4.25 -1.09
C CYS A 144 8.88 -2.73 -0.98
N VAL A 145 9.92 -1.95 -0.62
CA VAL A 145 9.84 -0.48 -0.52
C VAL A 145 9.41 0.11 -1.87
N ALA A 146 10.03 -0.32 -2.97
CA ALA A 146 9.68 0.16 -4.32
C ALA A 146 8.24 -0.25 -4.70
N VAL A 147 7.86 -1.49 -4.41
CA VAL A 147 6.51 -2.02 -4.68
C VAL A 147 5.44 -1.21 -3.94
N VAL A 148 5.61 -0.94 -2.65
CA VAL A 148 4.64 -0.19 -1.84
C VAL A 148 4.60 1.29 -2.22
N CYS A 149 5.74 1.90 -2.57
CA CYS A 149 5.75 3.27 -3.09
C CYS A 149 4.96 3.37 -4.40
N MET A 150 5.15 2.45 -5.34
CA MET A 150 4.38 2.38 -6.59
C MET A 150 2.89 2.20 -6.30
N MET A 151 2.53 1.26 -5.43
CA MET A 151 1.15 1.00 -5.03
C MET A 151 0.48 2.24 -4.41
N SER A 152 1.23 3.06 -3.68
CA SER A 152 0.76 4.31 -3.08
C SER A 152 0.26 5.32 -4.13
N ALA A 153 0.88 5.36 -5.32
CA ALA A 153 0.39 6.18 -6.44
C ALA A 153 -0.98 5.70 -6.95
N PHE A 154 -1.14 4.39 -7.12
CA PHE A 154 -2.43 3.81 -7.54
C PHE A 154 -3.51 4.05 -6.49
N ARG A 155 -3.20 3.86 -5.22
CA ARG A 155 -4.14 4.14 -4.12
C ARG A 155 -4.56 5.60 -4.12
N GLY A 156 -3.60 6.54 -4.19
CA GLY A 156 -3.87 7.96 -4.24
C GLY A 156 -4.78 8.35 -5.43
N PHE A 157 -4.54 7.78 -6.61
CA PHE A 157 -5.36 8.02 -7.79
C PHE A 157 -6.79 7.50 -7.63
N ILE A 158 -6.97 6.28 -7.13
CA ILE A 158 -8.30 5.67 -6.96
C ILE A 158 -9.07 6.36 -5.83
N GLN A 159 -8.41 6.68 -4.72
CA GLN A 159 -9.02 7.47 -3.64
C GLN A 159 -9.43 8.88 -4.11
N GLY A 160 -8.66 9.50 -5.01
CA GLY A 160 -9.02 10.77 -5.63
C GLY A 160 -10.29 10.72 -6.47
N GLN A 161 -10.69 9.53 -6.93
CA GLN A 161 -11.98 9.26 -7.58
C GLN A 161 -13.12 9.02 -6.57
N GLN A 162 -12.86 9.24 -5.27
CA GLN A 162 -13.81 9.01 -4.18
C GLN A 162 -14.21 7.54 -3.99
N ASP A 163 -13.41 6.59 -4.50
CA ASP A 163 -13.61 5.16 -4.30
C ASP A 163 -12.54 4.61 -3.35
N MET A 164 -12.95 4.32 -2.12
CA MET A 164 -12.07 3.81 -1.08
C MET A 164 -12.04 2.28 -1.02
N VAL A 165 -13.02 1.61 -1.63
CA VAL A 165 -13.19 0.16 -1.56
C VAL A 165 -11.98 -0.61 -2.11
N PRO A 166 -11.42 -0.26 -3.29
CA PRO A 166 -10.26 -0.96 -3.82
C PRO A 166 -9.02 -0.85 -2.92
N THR A 167 -8.85 0.30 -2.28
CA THR A 167 -7.76 0.49 -1.31
C THR A 167 -7.94 -0.43 -0.09
N ALA A 168 -9.16 -0.52 0.44
CA ALA A 168 -9.47 -1.43 1.54
C ALA A 168 -9.22 -2.90 1.15
N ILE A 169 -9.64 -3.32 -0.04
CA ILE A 169 -9.40 -4.66 -0.55
C ILE A 169 -7.89 -4.93 -0.69
N SER A 170 -7.11 -3.99 -1.25
CA SER A 170 -5.66 -4.18 -1.36
C SER A 170 -4.99 -4.35 0.00
N GLN A 171 -5.42 -3.61 1.03
CA GLN A 171 -4.93 -3.77 2.40
C GLN A 171 -5.30 -5.12 3.00
N LEU A 172 -6.51 -5.61 2.74
CA LEU A 172 -6.92 -6.96 3.18
C LEU A 172 -6.09 -8.04 2.49
N ILE A 173 -5.83 -7.92 1.18
CA ILE A 173 -4.94 -8.84 0.45
C ILE A 173 -3.56 -8.88 1.10
N GLU A 174 -2.98 -7.74 1.48
CA GLU A 174 -1.69 -7.66 2.17
C GLU A 174 -1.71 -8.41 3.50
N GLN A 175 -2.70 -8.16 4.34
CA GLN A 175 -2.72 -8.76 5.68
C GLN A 175 -3.06 -10.25 5.66
N VAL A 176 -4.08 -10.64 4.89
CA VAL A 176 -4.46 -12.03 4.73
C VAL A 176 -3.37 -12.82 4.00
N GLY A 177 -2.79 -12.21 2.96
CA GLY A 177 -1.70 -12.81 2.20
C GLY A 177 -0.46 -13.08 3.06
N LYS A 178 -0.13 -12.20 4.02
CA LYS A 178 0.97 -12.44 4.97
C LYS A 178 0.77 -13.72 5.78
N VAL A 179 -0.44 -13.99 6.22
CA VAL A 179 -0.74 -15.23 6.96
C VAL A 179 -0.53 -16.45 6.07
N PHE A 180 -1.00 -16.42 4.81
CA PHE A 180 -0.96 -17.56 3.91
C PHE A 180 0.36 -17.77 3.16
N LEU A 181 1.16 -16.72 2.96
CA LEU A 181 2.45 -16.82 2.27
C LEU A 181 3.65 -16.63 3.18
N ALA A 182 3.63 -15.64 4.08
CA ALA A 182 4.81 -15.36 4.88
C ALA A 182 5.05 -16.43 5.95
N LEU A 183 3.99 -17.04 6.53
CA LEU A 183 4.16 -18.13 7.51
C LEU A 183 4.75 -19.40 6.87
N PRO A 184 4.21 -19.95 5.75
CA PRO A 184 4.84 -21.08 5.09
C PRO A 184 6.27 -20.81 4.64
N MET A 185 6.54 -19.62 4.10
CA MET A 185 7.90 -19.25 3.69
C MET A 185 8.85 -19.10 4.87
N ALA A 186 8.37 -18.63 6.03
CA ALA A 186 9.13 -18.63 7.27
C ALA A 186 9.47 -20.05 7.72
N TYR A 187 8.50 -20.95 7.64
CA TYR A 187 8.70 -22.36 8.00
C TYR A 187 9.73 -23.04 7.09
N ILE A 188 9.56 -22.90 5.78
CA ILE A 188 10.50 -23.46 4.79
C ILE A 188 11.90 -22.86 4.98
N GLY A 189 12.02 -21.55 5.12
CA GLY A 189 13.29 -20.88 5.37
C GLY A 189 13.99 -21.37 6.64
N ASN A 190 13.22 -21.58 7.71
CA ASN A 190 13.76 -22.11 8.97
C ASN A 190 14.29 -23.55 8.83
N GLN A 191 13.64 -24.39 8.03
CA GLN A 191 14.10 -25.74 7.72
C GLN A 191 15.35 -25.77 6.85
N MET A 192 15.50 -24.82 5.92
CA MET A 192 16.61 -24.80 4.96
C MET A 192 17.90 -24.19 5.54
N GLY A 193 17.80 -23.15 6.34
CA GLY A 193 18.98 -22.38 6.80
C GLY A 193 18.87 -21.83 8.21
N GLY A 194 17.99 -22.41 9.03
CA GLY A 194 17.82 -22.02 10.42
C GLY A 194 17.07 -20.68 10.59
N VAL A 195 17.13 -20.15 11.79
CA VAL A 195 16.26 -19.07 12.27
C VAL A 195 16.40 -17.76 11.43
N ALA A 196 17.62 -17.43 11.00
CA ALA A 196 17.87 -16.25 10.17
C ALA A 196 17.18 -16.35 8.80
N MET A 197 17.25 -17.53 8.17
CA MET A 197 16.56 -17.81 6.91
C MET A 197 15.04 -17.89 7.10
N GLY A 198 14.57 -18.36 8.26
CA GLY A 198 13.15 -18.32 8.62
C GLY A 198 12.60 -16.89 8.70
N ALA A 199 13.30 -15.99 9.37
CA ALA A 199 12.95 -14.57 9.43
C ALA A 199 12.99 -13.92 8.03
N ALA A 200 14.02 -14.22 7.23
CA ALA A 200 14.12 -13.75 5.85
C ALA A 200 12.98 -14.31 4.98
N GLY A 201 12.58 -15.56 5.17
CA GLY A 201 11.45 -16.19 4.50
C GLY A 201 10.12 -15.47 4.78
N ALA A 202 9.86 -15.09 6.05
CA ALA A 202 8.70 -14.28 6.40
C ALA A 202 8.69 -12.92 5.67
N LEU A 203 9.85 -12.27 5.59
CA LEU A 203 10.00 -10.99 4.90
C LEU A 203 9.86 -11.14 3.37
N LEU A 204 10.35 -12.24 2.80
CA LEU A 204 10.17 -12.56 1.38
C LEU A 204 8.68 -12.80 1.07
N GLY A 205 7.98 -13.56 1.90
CA GLY A 205 6.55 -13.77 1.77
C GLY A 205 5.78 -12.45 1.81
N THR A 206 6.17 -11.53 2.70
CA THR A 206 5.61 -10.18 2.76
C THR A 206 5.84 -9.44 1.43
N THR A 207 7.05 -9.46 0.89
CA THR A 207 7.39 -8.80 -0.38
C THR A 207 6.55 -9.33 -1.56
N ILE A 208 6.34 -10.65 -1.61
CA ILE A 208 5.50 -11.30 -2.66
C ILE A 208 4.05 -10.85 -2.53
N VAL A 209 3.52 -10.83 -1.32
CA VAL A 209 2.13 -10.41 -1.06
C VAL A 209 1.90 -8.95 -1.45
N GLU A 210 2.84 -8.06 -1.14
CA GLU A 210 2.78 -6.66 -1.59
C GLU A 210 2.79 -6.56 -3.13
N GLY A 211 3.56 -7.42 -3.81
CA GLY A 211 3.55 -7.55 -5.27
C GLY A 211 2.19 -7.99 -5.81
N ILE A 212 1.52 -8.93 -5.14
CA ILE A 212 0.16 -9.38 -5.50
C ILE A 212 -0.86 -8.24 -5.31
N ALA A 213 -0.77 -7.50 -4.20
CA ALA A 213 -1.63 -6.34 -3.96
C ALA A 213 -1.40 -5.24 -5.00
N LEU A 214 -0.16 -4.98 -5.39
CA LEU A 214 0.17 -4.07 -6.49
C LEU A 214 -0.44 -4.54 -7.81
N LEU A 215 -0.30 -5.82 -8.15
CA LEU A 215 -0.89 -6.40 -9.36
C LEU A 215 -2.41 -6.22 -9.38
N TYR A 216 -3.09 -6.46 -8.27
CA TYR A 216 -4.52 -6.18 -8.12
C TYR A 216 -4.86 -4.72 -8.45
N MET A 217 -4.10 -3.76 -7.92
CA MET A 217 -4.32 -2.34 -8.16
C MET A 217 -4.05 -1.95 -9.62
N ILE A 218 -3.03 -2.51 -10.25
CA ILE A 218 -2.70 -2.32 -11.67
C ILE A 218 -3.83 -2.86 -12.56
N LEU A 219 -4.29 -4.08 -12.33
CA LEU A 219 -5.38 -4.70 -13.09
C LEU A 219 -6.68 -3.88 -12.97
N LEU A 220 -6.97 -3.40 -11.76
CA LEU A 220 -8.14 -2.54 -11.55
C LEU A 220 -8.01 -1.22 -12.29
N TYR A 221 -6.83 -0.60 -12.29
CA TYR A 221 -6.58 0.63 -13.04
C TYR A 221 -6.82 0.42 -14.54
N PHE A 222 -6.30 -0.66 -15.14
CA PHE A 222 -6.51 -0.94 -16.56
C PHE A 222 -7.97 -1.22 -16.89
N ARG A 223 -8.70 -1.96 -16.06
CA ARG A 223 -10.14 -2.19 -16.24
C ARG A 223 -10.97 -0.91 -16.18
N ARG A 224 -10.57 0.05 -15.35
CA ARG A 224 -11.28 1.34 -15.22
C ARG A 224 -10.86 2.36 -16.26
N ARG A 225 -9.65 2.30 -16.77
CA ARG A 225 -9.14 3.22 -17.79
C ARG A 225 -10.04 3.26 -19.02
N SER A 226 -10.53 2.13 -19.51
CA SER A 226 -11.43 2.05 -20.66
C SER A 226 -12.75 2.81 -20.45
N ARG A 227 -13.22 2.89 -19.21
CA ARG A 227 -14.43 3.68 -18.88
C ARG A 227 -14.17 5.19 -18.84
N PHE A 228 -12.96 5.60 -18.45
CA PHE A 228 -12.57 7.02 -18.46
C PHE A 228 -12.31 7.54 -19.87
N ASP A 229 -11.84 6.69 -20.78
CA ASP A 229 -11.59 7.07 -22.18
C ASP A 229 -12.90 7.09 -23.00
N ALA A 230 -13.99 6.52 -22.49
CA ALA A 230 -15.30 6.47 -23.13
C ALA A 230 -16.21 7.67 -22.79
N ILE A 231 -15.80 8.60 -21.93
CA ILE A 231 -16.54 9.84 -21.69
C ILE A 231 -16.30 10.75 -22.89
N PRO A 232 -17.36 11.04 -23.71
CA PRO A 232 -17.20 11.94 -24.84
C PRO A 232 -16.74 13.30 -24.33
N GLN A 233 -15.67 13.82 -24.93
CA GLN A 233 -15.31 15.24 -24.81
C GLN A 233 -16.46 16.02 -25.44
N LEU A 234 -17.37 16.54 -24.63
CA LEU A 234 -18.29 17.58 -25.05
C LEU A 234 -17.40 18.82 -25.33
N ALA A 235 -17.16 19.04 -26.62
CA ALA A 235 -16.48 20.20 -27.15
C ALA A 235 -17.31 21.47 -26.90
#